data_00e9bb29e25a7fdd85ee84f8e0bbb7a8
#
_entry.id   00e9bb29e25a7fdd85ee84f8e0bbb7a8
#
_cell.length_a   1.000
_cell.length_b   1.000
_cell.length_c   1.000
_cell.angle_alpha   90.00
_cell.angle_beta   90.00
_cell.angle_gamma   90.00
#
_symmetry.space_group_name_H-M   'P 1'
#
loop_
_entity.id
_entity.type
_entity.pdbx_description
1 polymer ?
#
loop_
_entity_poly.entity_id
_entity_poly.type
_entity_poly.pdbx_seq_one_letter_code
_entity_poly.pdbx_strand_id
1 'polypeptide(L)'
;SKDGYGTDEYQPPFINESVAFNYTHASKRPAGVTPFGTHGLRTGVDELMRNARELKNRWMRTVEHQCASALFTGSITAGDKVFDFGLKTTHKKELTTKWTSDTADPFKDLDDIIALNEGESGTPTNMVIMSIGAWQAFRNNKKVMAMMGSPSSSRWISFGNLNAPSYNPAMQASLKGALELTEGTVEIWVYGGRYFDGSETKRYAPDGWIWVGSKDTRYDQYFTGFFDAEYMDMVQSEYMIDQLRMTNPDQVITRLRSCPLMVPIDIDSYSVVKVA
;
A
#
# COMPACT_ATOMS: atom_id res chain seq x y z
N SER A 1 -3.04 17.83 -33.18
CA SER A 1 -3.64 17.81 -31.86
C SER A 1 -2.69 18.47 -30.89
N LYS A 2 -3.06 19.64 -30.37
CA LYS A 2 -2.32 20.25 -29.26
C LYS A 2 -2.87 19.62 -27.99
N ASP A 3 -2.12 18.74 -27.38
CA ASP A 3 -2.41 18.24 -26.04
C ASP A 3 -2.29 19.43 -25.08
N GLY A 4 -3.43 19.89 -24.62
CA GLY A 4 -3.49 20.92 -23.60
C GLY A 4 -3.06 20.29 -22.28
N TYR A 5 -1.89 20.64 -21.77
CA TYR A 5 -1.50 20.30 -20.41
C TYR A 5 -2.41 21.08 -19.44
N GLY A 6 -3.33 20.36 -18.78
CA GLY A 6 -4.01 20.89 -17.62
C GLY A 6 -3.02 20.88 -16.44
N THR A 7 -2.84 22.02 -15.81
CA THR A 7 -2.04 22.10 -14.58
C THR A 7 -3.01 22.07 -13.41
N ASP A 8 -3.09 20.95 -12.72
CA ASP A 8 -3.80 20.84 -11.46
C ASP A 8 -2.85 21.11 -10.29
N GLU A 9 -3.21 22.03 -9.43
CA GLU A 9 -2.45 22.34 -8.23
C GLU A 9 -2.95 21.49 -7.07
N TYR A 10 -2.11 20.55 -6.63
CA TYR A 10 -2.41 19.68 -5.49
C TYR A 10 -1.61 20.13 -4.26
N GLN A 11 -2.31 20.34 -3.16
CA GLN A 11 -1.70 20.55 -1.85
C GLN A 11 -1.71 19.22 -1.08
N PRO A 12 -0.55 18.55 -0.93
CA PRO A 12 -0.46 17.29 -0.20
C PRO A 12 -0.99 17.39 1.24
N PRO A 13 -1.54 16.29 1.78
CA PRO A 13 -2.04 16.28 3.14
C PRO A 13 -0.90 16.43 4.15
N PHE A 14 -1.07 17.35 5.10
CA PHE A 14 -0.13 17.51 6.20
C PHE A 14 -0.40 16.48 7.30
N ILE A 15 0.58 15.60 7.54
CA ILE A 15 0.59 14.64 8.63
C ILE A 15 1.34 15.26 9.79
N ASN A 16 0.68 15.39 10.93
CA ASN A 16 1.26 15.87 12.19
C ASN A 16 0.76 14.99 13.32
N GLU A 17 1.55 13.99 13.68
CA GLU A 17 1.25 13.09 14.79
C GLU A 17 2.22 13.30 15.93
N SER A 18 1.74 13.21 17.17
CA SER A 18 2.56 13.38 18.34
C SER A 18 2.23 12.41 19.47
N VAL A 19 3.23 12.08 20.26
CA VAL A 19 3.10 11.29 21.48
C VAL A 19 3.76 12.03 22.62
N ALA A 20 3.00 12.28 23.69
CA ALA A 20 3.51 12.94 24.87
C ALA A 20 4.08 11.93 25.86
N PHE A 21 5.27 12.22 26.40
CA PHE A 21 5.88 11.53 27.52
C PHE A 21 5.83 12.44 28.75
N ASN A 22 5.11 12.02 29.77
CA ASN A 22 4.91 12.77 30.98
C ASN A 22 5.33 11.96 32.22
N TYR A 23 5.22 12.57 33.42
CA TYR A 23 5.56 11.95 34.70
C TYR A 23 4.85 10.62 34.95
N THR A 24 3.60 10.47 34.53
CA THR A 24 2.83 9.21 34.67
C THR A 24 3.44 8.06 33.86
N HIS A 25 4.08 8.36 32.74
CA HIS A 25 4.81 7.35 31.95
C HIS A 25 6.17 7.05 32.57
N ALA A 26 6.86 8.06 33.09
CA ALA A 26 8.16 7.91 33.76
C ALA A 26 8.05 7.11 35.07
N SER A 27 6.91 7.18 35.77
CA SER A 27 6.67 6.45 37.01
C SER A 27 6.29 4.98 36.82
N LYS A 28 5.90 4.56 35.60
CA LYS A 28 5.61 3.17 35.27
C LYS A 28 6.91 2.39 35.15
N ARG A 29 7.12 1.42 36.03
CA ARG A 29 8.28 0.54 35.98
C ARG A 29 8.02 -0.65 35.08
N PRO A 30 8.98 -1.06 34.25
CA PRO A 30 8.89 -2.33 33.53
C PRO A 30 8.81 -3.48 34.51
N ALA A 31 8.09 -4.54 34.19
CA ALA A 31 8.04 -5.75 34.99
C ALA A 31 9.45 -6.35 35.15
N GLY A 32 9.82 -6.71 36.39
CA GLY A 32 11.13 -7.30 36.70
C GLY A 32 12.22 -6.33 37.13
N VAL A 33 11.95 -5.03 37.23
CA VAL A 33 12.91 -4.03 37.71
C VAL A 33 12.74 -3.83 39.23
N THR A 34 13.85 -3.91 39.96
CA THR A 34 13.86 -3.71 41.43
C THR A 34 13.52 -2.26 41.81
N PRO A 35 12.81 -2.05 42.93
CA PRO A 35 12.34 -0.72 43.35
C PRO A 35 13.44 0.30 43.63
N PHE A 36 14.66 -0.11 43.80
CA PHE A 36 15.79 0.72 44.27
C PHE A 36 16.91 0.90 43.25
N GLY A 37 16.68 0.56 41.97
CA GLY A 37 17.66 0.74 40.90
C GLY A 37 17.65 2.13 40.24
N THR A 38 18.83 2.60 39.86
CA THR A 38 19.08 3.88 39.17
C THR A 38 18.56 3.96 37.72
N HIS A 39 17.60 3.11 37.33
CA HIS A 39 17.17 2.91 35.96
C HIS A 39 16.20 3.99 35.40
N GLY A 40 15.80 5.01 36.20
CA GLY A 40 14.82 6.00 35.78
C GLY A 40 15.24 6.86 34.58
N LEU A 41 16.52 7.21 34.46
CA LEU A 41 17.04 8.03 33.36
C LEU A 41 17.15 7.25 32.02
N ARG A 42 17.54 5.98 32.07
CA ARG A 42 17.56 5.12 30.87
C ARG A 42 16.17 4.84 30.33
N THR A 43 15.19 4.66 31.19
CA THR A 43 13.80 4.39 30.83
C THR A 43 13.19 5.56 30.04
N GLY A 44 13.56 6.82 30.34
CA GLY A 44 13.06 7.99 29.61
C GLY A 44 13.55 8.05 28.15
N VAL A 45 14.85 7.81 27.93
CA VAL A 45 15.43 7.81 26.59
C VAL A 45 14.91 6.64 25.76
N ASP A 46 14.81 5.44 26.35
CA ASP A 46 14.29 4.26 25.67
C ASP A 46 12.82 4.46 25.26
N GLU A 47 12.03 5.11 26.10
CA GLU A 47 10.63 5.43 25.82
C GLU A 47 10.48 6.45 24.67
N LEU A 48 11.30 7.50 24.67
CA LEU A 48 11.32 8.46 23.57
C LEU A 48 11.70 7.80 22.23
N MET A 49 12.70 6.90 22.27
CA MET A 49 13.08 6.12 21.09
C MET A 49 11.95 5.18 20.63
N ARG A 50 11.22 4.58 21.55
CA ARG A 50 10.05 3.75 21.23
C ARG A 50 8.95 4.57 20.60
N ASN A 51 8.64 5.76 21.14
CA ASN A 51 7.63 6.67 20.62
C ASN A 51 8.00 7.12 19.20
N ALA A 52 9.26 7.45 18.94
CA ALA A 52 9.73 7.82 17.61
C ALA A 52 9.54 6.67 16.59
N ARG A 53 9.86 5.42 16.98
CA ARG A 53 9.64 4.24 16.13
C ARG A 53 8.16 4.00 15.87
N GLU A 54 7.32 4.16 16.88
CA GLU A 54 5.87 4.01 16.74
C GLU A 54 5.29 5.05 15.77
N LEU A 55 5.66 6.32 15.90
CA LEU A 55 5.26 7.38 14.98
C LEU A 55 5.72 7.10 13.54
N LYS A 56 6.98 6.65 13.36
CA LYS A 56 7.48 6.25 12.05
C LYS A 56 6.66 5.09 11.46
N ASN A 57 6.32 4.08 12.26
CA ASN A 57 5.50 2.96 11.80
C ASN A 57 4.07 3.38 11.44
N ARG A 58 3.49 4.38 12.13
CA ARG A 58 2.18 4.94 11.78
C ARG A 58 2.27 5.71 10.47
N TRP A 59 3.29 6.54 10.31
CA TRP A 59 3.57 7.25 9.07
C TRP A 59 3.72 6.30 7.87
N MET A 60 4.53 5.23 8.00
CA MET A 60 4.68 4.22 6.95
C MET A 60 3.34 3.58 6.55
N ARG A 61 2.46 3.28 7.52
CA ARG A 61 1.12 2.75 7.22
C ARG A 61 0.24 3.77 6.49
N THR A 62 0.37 5.05 6.81
CA THR A 62 -0.38 6.11 6.10
C THR A 62 0.10 6.24 4.66
N VAL A 63 1.41 6.20 4.43
CA VAL A 63 2.00 6.19 3.08
C VAL A 63 1.53 4.95 2.30
N GLU A 64 1.58 3.77 2.91
CA GLU A 64 1.09 2.52 2.30
C GLU A 64 -0.40 2.59 1.95
N HIS A 65 -1.21 3.21 2.82
CA HIS A 65 -2.62 3.45 2.55
C HIS A 65 -2.83 4.37 1.34
N GLN A 66 -2.05 5.44 1.21
CA GLN A 66 -2.09 6.32 0.04
C GLN A 66 -1.70 5.58 -1.23
N CYS A 67 -0.60 4.79 -1.21
CA CYS A 67 -0.18 3.97 -2.34
C CYS A 67 -1.28 2.99 -2.77
N ALA A 68 -1.85 2.25 -1.82
CA ALA A 68 -2.91 1.29 -2.11
C ALA A 68 -4.17 1.98 -2.66
N SER A 69 -4.55 3.14 -2.11
CA SER A 69 -5.69 3.93 -2.60
C SER A 69 -5.43 4.41 -4.03
N ALA A 70 -4.26 4.99 -4.31
CA ALA A 70 -3.89 5.42 -5.65
C ALA A 70 -3.97 4.26 -6.66
N LEU A 71 -3.44 3.08 -6.29
CA LEU A 71 -3.42 1.90 -7.16
C LEU A 71 -4.82 1.31 -7.39
N PHE A 72 -5.60 1.10 -6.33
CA PHE A 72 -6.89 0.38 -6.44
C PHE A 72 -8.08 1.28 -6.73
N THR A 73 -8.00 2.57 -6.41
CA THR A 73 -9.12 3.49 -6.65
C THR A 73 -8.83 4.53 -7.73
N GLY A 74 -7.55 4.76 -8.08
CA GLY A 74 -7.13 5.85 -8.94
C GLY A 74 -7.25 7.22 -8.27
N SER A 75 -7.44 7.24 -6.94
CA SER A 75 -7.60 8.48 -6.17
C SER A 75 -7.09 8.33 -4.75
N ILE A 76 -6.72 9.44 -4.12
CA ILE A 76 -6.36 9.50 -2.70
C ILE A 76 -7.34 10.44 -2.00
N THR A 77 -7.93 9.97 -0.92
CA THR A 77 -8.75 10.80 -0.03
C THR A 77 -7.93 11.17 1.21
N ALA A 78 -7.79 12.46 1.46
CA ALA A 78 -7.07 12.98 2.62
C ALA A 78 -7.92 14.07 3.30
N GLY A 79 -8.58 13.70 4.38
CA GLY A 79 -9.61 14.55 5.02
C GLY A 79 -10.76 14.83 4.06
N ASP A 80 -11.05 16.11 3.83
CA ASP A 80 -12.12 16.54 2.93
C ASP A 80 -11.68 16.68 1.46
N LYS A 81 -10.40 16.46 1.17
CA LYS A 81 -9.83 16.59 -0.18
C LYS A 81 -9.72 15.22 -0.85
N VAL A 82 -10.13 15.16 -2.12
CA VAL A 82 -9.96 13.99 -2.99
C VAL A 82 -9.02 14.38 -4.12
N PHE A 83 -7.94 13.64 -4.27
CA PHE A 83 -6.99 13.74 -5.37
C PHE A 83 -7.33 12.65 -6.37
N ASP A 84 -7.96 13.00 -7.47
CA ASP A 84 -8.31 12.06 -8.54
C ASP A 84 -7.23 12.12 -9.63
N PHE A 85 -6.65 10.97 -9.95
CA PHE A 85 -5.59 10.84 -10.96
C PHE A 85 -6.14 10.52 -12.35
N GLY A 86 -7.46 10.48 -12.52
CA GLY A 86 -8.09 10.31 -13.81
C GLY A 86 -8.04 8.88 -14.36
N LEU A 87 -8.05 7.85 -13.49
CA LEU A 87 -8.12 6.46 -13.95
C LEU A 87 -9.38 6.22 -14.77
N LYS A 88 -9.21 5.87 -16.06
CA LYS A 88 -10.31 5.67 -17.01
C LYS A 88 -11.24 4.54 -16.57
N THR A 89 -12.52 4.67 -16.89
CA THR A 89 -13.52 3.63 -16.62
C THR A 89 -13.26 2.32 -17.37
N THR A 90 -12.51 2.37 -18.48
CA THR A 90 -12.04 1.19 -19.21
C THR A 90 -11.04 0.37 -18.40
N HIS A 91 -10.19 1.05 -17.63
CA HIS A 91 -9.18 0.44 -16.75
C HIS A 91 -9.72 0.09 -15.36
N LYS A 92 -10.82 0.73 -14.93
CA LYS A 92 -11.48 0.43 -13.64
C LYS A 92 -12.89 -0.10 -13.90
N LYS A 93 -13.04 -1.42 -13.86
CA LYS A 93 -14.32 -2.09 -14.19
C LYS A 93 -14.64 -3.25 -13.26
N GLU A 94 -15.90 -3.63 -13.26
CA GLU A 94 -16.36 -4.89 -12.67
C GLU A 94 -16.66 -5.90 -13.79
N LEU A 95 -16.20 -7.14 -13.63
CA LEU A 95 -16.55 -8.20 -14.59
C LEU A 95 -18.03 -8.54 -14.45
N THR A 96 -18.70 -8.74 -15.59
CA THR A 96 -20.08 -9.21 -15.61
C THR A 96 -20.18 -10.62 -15.06
N THR A 97 -19.25 -11.51 -15.47
CA THR A 97 -19.15 -12.87 -14.96
C THR A 97 -18.02 -12.95 -13.96
N LYS A 98 -18.34 -13.09 -12.67
CA LYS A 98 -17.34 -13.17 -11.60
C LYS A 98 -16.60 -14.51 -11.64
N TRP A 99 -15.35 -14.54 -11.21
CA TRP A 99 -14.52 -15.76 -11.18
C TRP A 99 -15.05 -16.86 -10.26
N THR A 100 -15.98 -16.50 -9.38
CA THR A 100 -16.73 -17.47 -8.57
C THR A 100 -17.73 -18.30 -9.39
N SER A 101 -18.06 -17.87 -10.61
CA SER A 101 -18.95 -18.60 -11.52
C SER A 101 -18.21 -19.70 -12.26
N ASP A 102 -18.88 -20.83 -12.44
CA ASP A 102 -18.36 -21.97 -13.21
C ASP A 102 -18.11 -21.68 -14.70
N THR A 103 -18.76 -20.64 -15.24
CA THR A 103 -18.64 -20.24 -16.65
C THR A 103 -17.55 -19.19 -16.86
N ALA A 104 -16.98 -18.64 -15.80
CA ALA A 104 -15.93 -17.64 -15.90
C ALA A 104 -14.62 -18.22 -16.46
N ASP A 105 -13.89 -17.37 -17.16
CA ASP A 105 -12.59 -17.69 -17.72
C ASP A 105 -11.51 -16.70 -17.26
N PRO A 106 -10.87 -16.96 -16.11
CA PRO A 106 -9.86 -16.06 -15.58
C PRO A 106 -8.66 -15.82 -16.50
N PHE A 107 -8.29 -16.81 -17.32
CA PHE A 107 -7.16 -16.67 -18.25
C PHE A 107 -7.50 -15.69 -19.36
N LYS A 108 -8.67 -15.86 -19.99
CA LYS A 108 -9.15 -14.94 -21.03
C LYS A 108 -9.33 -13.53 -20.49
N ASP A 109 -9.91 -13.39 -19.29
CA ASP A 109 -10.11 -12.08 -18.67
C ASP A 109 -8.77 -11.36 -18.42
N LEU A 110 -7.72 -12.11 -18.00
CA LEU A 110 -6.38 -11.56 -17.82
C LEU A 110 -5.74 -11.18 -19.16
N ASP A 111 -5.83 -12.03 -20.18
CA ASP A 111 -5.34 -11.72 -21.55
C ASP A 111 -5.99 -10.43 -22.07
N ASP A 112 -7.33 -10.31 -21.96
CA ASP A 112 -8.08 -9.12 -22.43
C ASP A 112 -7.65 -7.85 -21.67
N ILE A 113 -7.32 -7.95 -20.37
CA ILE A 113 -6.85 -6.80 -19.56
C ILE A 113 -5.42 -6.43 -19.94
N ILE A 114 -4.55 -7.40 -20.16
CA ILE A 114 -3.15 -7.17 -20.54
C ILE A 114 -3.10 -6.51 -21.92
N ALA A 115 -3.85 -7.03 -22.89
CA ALA A 115 -3.93 -6.46 -24.23
C ALA A 115 -4.43 -5.00 -24.20
N LEU A 116 -5.38 -4.66 -23.31
CA LEU A 116 -5.83 -3.29 -23.11
C LEU A 116 -4.71 -2.40 -22.58
N ASN A 117 -4.03 -2.82 -21.50
CA ASN A 117 -2.96 -2.04 -20.87
C ASN A 117 -1.80 -1.80 -21.84
N GLU A 118 -1.34 -2.85 -22.53
CA GLU A 118 -0.23 -2.76 -23.47
C GLU A 118 -0.60 -1.96 -24.72
N GLY A 119 -1.86 -2.07 -25.16
CA GLY A 119 -2.37 -1.31 -26.30
C GLY A 119 -2.45 0.19 -26.04
N GLU A 120 -2.77 0.63 -24.82
CA GLU A 120 -2.88 2.04 -24.47
C GLU A 120 -1.57 2.66 -23.99
N SER A 121 -0.77 1.93 -23.20
CA SER A 121 0.47 2.47 -22.60
C SER A 121 1.75 2.10 -23.35
N GLY A 122 1.74 1.01 -24.12
CA GLY A 122 2.95 0.42 -24.69
C GLY A 122 3.91 -0.20 -23.67
N THR A 123 3.52 -0.30 -22.40
CA THR A 123 4.32 -0.88 -21.32
C THR A 123 3.94 -2.34 -21.10
N PRO A 124 4.90 -3.30 -21.12
CA PRO A 124 4.58 -4.71 -20.94
C PRO A 124 4.03 -4.97 -19.54
N THR A 125 2.94 -5.70 -19.47
CA THR A 125 2.28 -6.08 -18.21
C THR A 125 2.88 -7.38 -17.67
N ASN A 126 3.46 -7.35 -16.47
CA ASN A 126 4.20 -8.48 -15.90
C ASN A 126 3.82 -8.83 -14.46
N MET A 127 2.85 -8.12 -13.87
CA MET A 127 2.45 -8.33 -12.48
C MET A 127 0.93 -8.25 -12.30
N VAL A 128 0.42 -9.17 -11.48
CA VAL A 128 -0.97 -9.15 -11.01
C VAL A 128 -0.96 -9.17 -9.48
N ILE A 129 -1.59 -8.19 -8.86
CA ILE A 129 -1.78 -8.13 -7.41
C ILE A 129 -3.23 -8.44 -7.12
N MET A 130 -3.48 -9.50 -6.36
CA MET A 130 -4.83 -9.94 -6.02
C MET A 130 -5.14 -9.68 -4.55
N SER A 131 -6.38 -9.27 -4.26
CA SER A 131 -6.92 -9.37 -2.90
C SER A 131 -7.08 -10.83 -2.50
N ILE A 132 -7.25 -11.10 -1.20
CA ILE A 132 -7.41 -12.50 -0.73
C ILE A 132 -8.67 -13.13 -1.30
N GLY A 133 -9.79 -12.40 -1.40
CA GLY A 133 -11.03 -12.90 -2.00
C GLY A 133 -10.88 -13.20 -3.49
N ALA A 134 -10.20 -12.33 -4.24
CA ALA A 134 -9.91 -12.55 -5.65
C ALA A 134 -9.02 -13.80 -5.87
N TRP A 135 -7.99 -13.98 -5.03
CA TRP A 135 -7.15 -15.17 -5.08
C TRP A 135 -7.94 -16.46 -4.79
N GLN A 136 -8.84 -16.43 -3.80
CA GLN A 136 -9.69 -17.58 -3.50
C GLN A 136 -10.60 -17.91 -4.67
N ALA A 137 -11.22 -16.90 -5.30
CA ALA A 137 -12.06 -17.08 -6.48
C ALA A 137 -11.27 -17.65 -7.66
N PHE A 138 -10.07 -17.10 -7.92
CA PHE A 138 -9.16 -17.60 -8.96
C PHE A 138 -8.79 -19.06 -8.74
N ARG A 139 -8.28 -19.41 -7.55
CA ARG A 139 -7.81 -20.74 -7.23
C ARG A 139 -8.92 -21.80 -7.29
N ASN A 140 -10.14 -21.43 -6.90
CA ASN A 140 -11.29 -22.36 -6.87
C ASN A 140 -12.06 -22.39 -8.18
N ASN A 141 -11.69 -21.60 -9.20
CA ASN A 141 -12.36 -21.62 -10.49
C ASN A 141 -12.11 -22.94 -11.20
N LYS A 142 -13.17 -23.50 -11.82
CA LYS A 142 -13.12 -24.82 -12.48
C LYS A 142 -12.09 -24.90 -13.60
N LYS A 143 -11.94 -23.85 -14.42
CA LYS A 143 -10.95 -23.82 -15.50
C LYS A 143 -9.53 -23.81 -14.96
N VAL A 144 -9.27 -23.00 -13.91
CA VAL A 144 -7.97 -22.96 -13.26
C VAL A 144 -7.63 -24.31 -12.64
N MET A 145 -8.57 -24.93 -11.92
CA MET A 145 -8.39 -26.26 -11.34
C MET A 145 -8.15 -27.36 -12.40
N ALA A 146 -8.88 -27.31 -13.51
CA ALA A 146 -8.69 -28.23 -14.62
C ALA A 146 -7.31 -28.11 -15.26
N MET A 147 -6.81 -26.89 -15.43
CA MET A 147 -5.45 -26.66 -15.91
C MET A 147 -4.38 -27.15 -14.93
N MET A 148 -4.57 -26.92 -13.63
CA MET A 148 -3.64 -27.39 -12.59
C MET A 148 -3.56 -28.91 -12.51
N GLY A 149 -4.65 -29.63 -12.81
CA GLY A 149 -4.70 -31.08 -12.84
C GLY A 149 -4.14 -31.70 -14.12
N SER A 150 -3.77 -30.92 -15.13
CA SER A 150 -3.24 -31.44 -16.39
C SER A 150 -1.75 -31.79 -16.28
N PRO A 151 -1.27 -32.86 -16.94
CA PRO A 151 0.17 -33.19 -16.99
C PRO A 151 1.06 -32.10 -17.59
N SER A 152 0.47 -31.18 -18.36
CA SER A 152 1.16 -30.02 -18.94
C SER A 152 1.10 -28.76 -18.05
N SER A 153 0.49 -28.84 -16.88
CA SER A 153 0.27 -27.67 -15.99
C SER A 153 1.55 -26.98 -15.54
N SER A 154 2.63 -27.73 -15.36
CA SER A 154 3.93 -27.17 -14.98
C SER A 154 4.54 -26.23 -16.04
N ARG A 155 3.99 -26.24 -17.26
CA ARG A 155 4.42 -25.41 -18.37
C ARG A 155 3.76 -24.02 -18.36
N TRP A 156 2.53 -23.94 -17.86
CA TRP A 156 1.69 -22.74 -17.93
C TRP A 156 1.56 -22.04 -16.58
N ILE A 157 1.60 -22.81 -15.49
CA ILE A 157 1.40 -22.30 -14.13
C ILE A 157 2.54 -22.82 -13.25
N SER A 158 3.42 -21.95 -12.83
CA SER A 158 4.44 -22.23 -11.84
C SER A 158 4.02 -21.65 -10.50
N PHE A 159 3.32 -22.45 -9.69
CA PHE A 159 3.09 -22.06 -8.29
C PHE A 159 4.32 -22.37 -7.47
N GLY A 160 4.74 -21.34 -6.73
CA GLY A 160 5.95 -21.22 -5.99
C GLY A 160 6.58 -22.46 -5.40
N ASN A 161 7.88 -22.47 -5.41
CA ASN A 161 8.67 -23.54 -4.81
C ASN A 161 8.29 -23.68 -3.33
N LEU A 162 7.75 -24.81 -2.91
CA LEU A 162 7.35 -25.12 -1.54
C LEU A 162 8.50 -24.94 -0.51
N ASN A 163 9.74 -24.91 -1.01
CA ASN A 163 10.95 -24.79 -0.19
C ASN A 163 11.43 -23.35 0.01
N ALA A 164 10.83 -22.36 -0.67
CA ALA A 164 11.19 -20.95 -0.49
C ALA A 164 10.03 -20.19 0.18
N PRO A 165 10.30 -19.42 1.26
CA PRO A 165 9.27 -18.58 1.86
C PRO A 165 8.84 -17.51 0.84
N SER A 166 7.65 -17.66 0.31
CA SER A 166 7.07 -16.72 -0.66
C SER A 166 6.40 -15.52 0.00
N TYR A 167 6.29 -15.53 1.32
CA TYR A 167 5.71 -14.43 2.09
C TYR A 167 6.77 -13.41 2.48
N ASN A 168 6.56 -12.16 2.09
CA ASN A 168 7.37 -11.05 2.57
C ASN A 168 6.64 -10.33 3.71
N PRO A 169 7.07 -10.51 4.97
CA PRO A 169 6.39 -9.91 6.12
C PRO A 169 6.47 -8.37 6.12
N ALA A 170 7.51 -7.79 5.53
CA ALA A 170 7.64 -6.34 5.42
C ALA A 170 6.61 -5.74 4.44
N MET A 171 6.29 -6.46 3.37
CA MET A 171 5.33 -6.03 2.36
C MET A 171 3.91 -6.59 2.60
N GLN A 172 3.72 -7.48 3.58
CA GLN A 172 2.47 -8.20 3.82
C GLN A 172 1.89 -8.86 2.55
N ALA A 173 2.76 -9.17 1.60
CA ALA A 173 2.44 -9.73 0.30
C ALA A 173 3.12 -11.08 0.13
N SER A 174 2.51 -11.97 -0.64
CA SER A 174 3.09 -13.27 -0.97
C SER A 174 3.02 -13.53 -2.46
N LEU A 175 4.17 -13.89 -3.05
CA LEU A 175 4.23 -14.39 -4.41
C LEU A 175 3.62 -15.80 -4.42
N LYS A 176 2.60 -16.00 -5.26
CA LYS A 176 1.93 -17.31 -5.41
C LYS A 176 2.49 -18.10 -6.57
N GLY A 177 2.98 -17.44 -7.58
CA GLY A 177 3.55 -18.09 -8.76
C GLY A 177 3.60 -17.17 -9.95
N ALA A 178 3.92 -17.75 -11.09
CA ALA A 178 3.87 -17.10 -12.39
C ALA A 178 2.89 -17.84 -13.29
N LEU A 179 2.23 -17.10 -14.15
CA LEU A 179 1.28 -17.57 -15.12
C LEU A 179 1.77 -17.17 -16.52
N GLU A 180 1.91 -18.15 -17.40
CA GLU A 180 2.21 -17.90 -18.81
C GLU A 180 0.87 -17.68 -19.54
N LEU A 181 0.72 -16.50 -20.11
CA LEU A 181 -0.44 -16.06 -20.86
C LEU A 181 -0.06 -15.82 -22.33
N THR A 182 -1.03 -15.43 -23.16
CA THR A 182 -0.81 -15.20 -24.60
C THR A 182 0.19 -14.08 -24.86
N GLU A 183 0.10 -12.98 -24.11
CA GLU A 183 0.95 -11.79 -24.27
C GLU A 183 2.28 -11.88 -23.47
N GLY A 184 2.41 -12.85 -22.57
CA GLY A 184 3.65 -13.01 -21.79
C GLY A 184 3.46 -13.70 -20.45
N THR A 185 4.50 -13.62 -19.61
CA THR A 185 4.48 -14.21 -18.27
C THR A 185 4.19 -13.14 -17.22
N VAL A 186 3.19 -13.39 -16.38
CA VAL A 186 2.82 -12.49 -15.28
C VAL A 186 3.06 -13.17 -13.94
N GLU A 187 3.58 -12.41 -12.97
CA GLU A 187 3.69 -12.86 -11.59
C GLU A 187 2.39 -12.58 -10.84
N ILE A 188 1.93 -13.55 -10.06
CA ILE A 188 0.74 -13.44 -9.21
C ILE A 188 1.17 -13.20 -7.78
N TRP A 189 0.81 -12.03 -7.27
CA TRP A 189 1.02 -11.63 -5.89
C TRP A 189 -0.32 -11.54 -5.15
N VAL A 190 -0.34 -11.98 -3.89
CA VAL A 190 -1.50 -11.82 -3.02
C VAL A 190 -1.15 -10.85 -1.91
N TYR A 191 -1.89 -9.76 -1.84
CA TYR A 191 -1.67 -8.70 -0.86
C TYR A 191 -2.68 -8.83 0.29
N GLY A 192 -2.16 -9.08 1.48
CA GLY A 192 -2.94 -9.30 2.69
C GLY A 192 -2.91 -8.15 3.70
N GLY A 193 -2.27 -7.02 3.35
CA GLY A 193 -2.08 -5.87 4.23
C GLY A 193 -3.39 -5.34 4.82
N ARG A 194 -3.32 -4.91 6.09
CA ARG A 194 -4.48 -4.41 6.84
C ARG A 194 -4.12 -3.12 7.58
N TYR A 195 -5.10 -2.27 7.74
CA TYR A 195 -5.02 -1.07 8.57
C TYR A 195 -6.26 -0.93 9.44
N PHE A 196 -6.14 -0.14 10.50
CA PHE A 196 -7.25 0.20 11.38
C PHE A 196 -7.70 1.63 11.04
N ASP A 197 -8.97 1.82 10.69
CA ASP A 197 -9.52 3.12 10.27
C ASP A 197 -10.07 3.97 11.43
N GLY A 198 -9.89 3.50 12.67
CA GLY A 198 -10.44 4.12 13.87
C GLY A 198 -11.68 3.40 14.42
N SER A 199 -12.39 2.62 13.60
CA SER A 199 -13.57 1.83 13.99
C SER A 199 -13.36 0.33 13.75
N GLU A 200 -12.81 -0.02 12.59
CA GLU A 200 -12.64 -1.43 12.19
C GLU A 200 -11.32 -1.67 11.46
N THR A 201 -10.92 -2.94 11.37
CA THR A 201 -9.73 -3.33 10.61
C THR A 201 -10.12 -3.62 9.17
N LYS A 202 -9.62 -2.79 8.24
CA LYS A 202 -9.81 -2.92 6.79
C LYS A 202 -8.58 -3.46 6.10
N ARG A 203 -8.76 -3.96 4.88
CA ARG A 203 -7.66 -4.34 3.99
C ARG A 203 -7.29 -3.17 3.09
N TYR A 204 -6.02 -3.03 2.77
CA TYR A 204 -5.58 -2.05 1.77
C TYR A 204 -6.11 -2.40 0.38
N ALA A 205 -6.00 -3.69 -0.05
CA ALA A 205 -6.62 -4.16 -1.29
C ALA A 205 -8.10 -4.47 -1.03
N PRO A 206 -9.05 -3.79 -1.71
CA PRO A 206 -10.47 -4.07 -1.58
C PRO A 206 -10.79 -5.52 -1.93
N ASP A 207 -11.73 -6.13 -1.23
CA ASP A 207 -12.04 -7.55 -1.43
C ASP A 207 -12.63 -7.81 -2.81
N GLY A 208 -12.20 -8.90 -3.45
CA GLY A 208 -12.63 -9.26 -4.81
C GLY A 208 -11.99 -8.44 -5.94
N TRP A 209 -11.08 -7.49 -5.64
CA TRP A 209 -10.39 -6.71 -6.65
C TRP A 209 -9.00 -7.26 -6.96
N ILE A 210 -8.59 -7.05 -8.20
CA ILE A 210 -7.24 -7.29 -8.69
C ILE A 210 -6.69 -6.00 -9.31
N TRP A 211 -5.39 -5.83 -9.22
CA TRP A 211 -4.61 -4.85 -9.95
C TRP A 211 -3.74 -5.60 -10.95
N VAL A 212 -3.71 -5.17 -12.20
CA VAL A 212 -2.95 -5.78 -13.30
C VAL A 212 -2.12 -4.68 -13.95
N GLY A 213 -0.81 -4.81 -13.95
CA GLY A 213 0.09 -3.77 -14.46
C GLY A 213 1.53 -4.24 -14.56
N SER A 214 2.45 -3.30 -14.62
CA SER A 214 3.88 -3.53 -14.76
C SER A 214 4.65 -3.17 -13.48
N LYS A 215 5.72 -3.90 -13.20
CA LYS A 215 6.73 -3.50 -12.20
C LYS A 215 7.49 -2.24 -12.64
N ASP A 216 7.55 -2.01 -13.94
CA ASP A 216 8.29 -0.90 -14.54
C ASP A 216 7.45 0.37 -14.69
N THR A 217 6.16 0.31 -14.29
CA THR A 217 5.28 1.49 -14.25
C THR A 217 5.83 2.52 -13.28
N ARG A 218 5.85 3.77 -13.72
CA ARG A 218 6.39 4.87 -12.93
C ARG A 218 5.39 5.38 -11.90
N TYR A 219 5.81 5.36 -10.65
CA TYR A 219 5.12 5.97 -9.52
C TYR A 219 6.06 6.94 -8.83
N ASP A 220 5.64 8.18 -8.67
CA ASP A 220 6.44 9.20 -8.00
C ASP A 220 5.89 9.47 -6.59
N GLN A 221 6.80 9.65 -5.64
CA GLN A 221 6.49 10.09 -4.28
C GLN A 221 6.90 11.53 -4.14
N TYR A 222 5.93 12.41 -3.97
CA TYR A 222 6.18 13.83 -3.74
C TYR A 222 6.10 14.14 -2.25
N PHE A 223 7.07 14.90 -1.77
CA PHE A 223 7.10 15.43 -0.42
C PHE A 223 7.16 16.95 -0.49
N THR A 224 6.06 17.59 -0.09
CA THR A 224 6.00 19.05 -0.04
C THR A 224 6.57 19.54 1.28
N GLY A 225 7.16 20.74 1.27
CA GLY A 225 7.65 21.38 2.48
C GLY A 225 6.51 21.72 3.45
N PHE A 226 6.83 21.70 4.74
CA PHE A 226 5.96 22.18 5.81
C PHE A 226 6.68 23.27 6.60
N PHE A 227 5.90 24.20 7.13
CA PHE A 227 6.46 25.31 7.93
C PHE A 227 6.97 24.80 9.28
N ASP A 228 8.20 25.16 9.62
CA ASP A 228 8.77 24.93 10.94
C ASP A 228 8.89 26.26 11.71
N ALA A 229 8.17 26.35 12.83
CA ALA A 229 8.17 27.53 13.66
C ALA A 229 9.49 27.77 14.42
N GLU A 230 10.31 26.72 14.62
CA GLU A 230 11.61 26.84 15.28
C GLU A 230 12.63 27.51 14.35
N TYR A 231 12.62 27.12 13.08
CA TYR A 231 13.50 27.67 12.04
C TYR A 231 12.88 28.90 11.33
N MET A 232 11.58 29.16 11.53
CA MET A 232 10.80 30.20 10.84
C MET A 232 10.90 30.07 9.31
N ASP A 233 11.00 28.83 8.79
CA ASP A 233 11.22 28.52 7.38
C ASP A 233 10.45 27.28 6.95
N MET A 234 10.41 27.04 5.63
CA MET A 234 9.84 25.83 5.04
C MET A 234 10.89 24.71 5.01
N VAL A 235 10.62 23.64 5.71
CA VAL A 235 11.47 22.43 5.70
C VAL A 235 10.90 21.44 4.71
N GLN A 236 11.72 21.03 3.72
CA GLN A 236 11.38 19.98 2.77
C GLN A 236 12.12 18.70 3.16
N SER A 237 11.36 17.71 3.60
CA SER A 237 11.88 16.41 4.01
C SER A 237 10.81 15.34 3.82
N GLU A 238 11.24 14.09 3.63
CA GLU A 238 10.34 12.93 3.60
C GLU A 238 9.49 12.87 4.88
N TYR A 239 10.14 12.94 6.02
CA TYR A 239 9.52 13.14 7.33
C TYR A 239 10.53 13.79 8.29
N MET A 240 10.03 14.47 9.30
CA MET A 240 10.83 15.02 10.38
C MET A 240 10.29 14.55 11.72
N ILE A 241 11.18 14.05 12.57
CA ILE A 241 10.85 13.70 13.97
C ILE A 241 11.60 14.68 14.86
N ASP A 242 10.85 15.43 15.64
CA ASP A 242 11.37 16.40 16.60
C ASP A 242 10.81 16.18 18.00
N GLN A 243 11.40 16.85 18.98
CA GLN A 243 11.00 16.80 20.37
C GLN A 243 10.75 18.21 20.90
N LEU A 244 9.55 18.43 21.40
CA LEU A 244 9.15 19.67 22.05
C LEU A 244 9.14 19.45 23.56
N ARG A 245 9.85 20.31 24.29
CA ARG A 245 9.79 20.33 25.76
C ARG A 245 8.77 21.37 26.20
N MET A 246 7.83 20.96 27.00
CA MET A 246 6.87 21.84 27.66
C MET A 246 7.15 21.88 29.15
N THR A 247 7.08 23.07 29.72
CA THR A 247 7.36 23.30 31.15
C THR A 247 6.11 23.26 32.02
N ASN A 248 4.93 23.47 31.42
CA ASN A 248 3.66 23.40 32.15
C ASN A 248 2.55 22.83 31.24
N PRO A 249 2.12 21.57 31.45
CA PRO A 249 2.72 20.54 32.34
C PRO A 249 4.11 20.13 31.85
N ASP A 250 4.97 19.65 32.79
CA ASP A 250 6.30 19.16 32.45
C ASP A 250 6.20 17.84 31.65
N GLN A 251 6.49 17.92 30.35
CA GLN A 251 6.40 16.81 29.43
C GLN A 251 7.29 17.00 28.20
N VAL A 252 7.69 15.89 27.61
CA VAL A 252 8.36 15.85 26.30
C VAL A 252 7.42 15.29 25.27
N ILE A 253 7.15 16.05 24.22
CA ILE A 253 6.31 15.62 23.11
C ILE A 253 7.23 15.22 21.96
N THR A 254 7.17 13.94 21.55
CA THR A 254 7.78 13.49 20.30
C THR A 254 6.76 13.70 19.19
N ARG A 255 7.14 14.38 18.12
CA ARG A 255 6.27 14.76 17.02
C ARG A 255 6.88 14.29 15.71
N LEU A 256 6.04 13.75 14.81
CA LEU A 256 6.40 13.45 13.44
C LEU A 256 5.57 14.33 12.50
N ARG A 257 6.26 14.96 11.54
CA ARG A 257 5.65 15.81 10.51
C ARG A 257 6.08 15.34 9.13
N SER A 258 5.15 15.35 8.17
CA SER A 258 5.39 14.99 6.78
C SER A 258 4.25 15.48 5.90
N CYS A 259 4.52 15.72 4.62
CA CYS A 259 3.50 16.04 3.61
C CYS A 259 3.65 15.13 2.38
N PRO A 260 3.35 13.83 2.48
CA PRO A 260 3.50 12.88 1.39
C PRO A 260 2.32 12.93 0.42
N LEU A 261 2.60 12.78 -0.88
CA LEU A 261 1.61 12.49 -1.90
C LEU A 261 2.15 11.43 -2.87
N MET A 262 1.45 10.32 -2.99
CA MET A 262 1.80 9.21 -3.88
C MET A 262 1.04 9.38 -5.19
N VAL A 263 1.74 9.56 -6.31
CA VAL A 263 1.13 9.85 -7.61
C VAL A 263 1.53 8.78 -8.63
N PRO A 264 0.57 8.05 -9.21
CA PRO A 264 0.83 7.23 -10.38
C PRO A 264 1.01 8.15 -11.60
N ILE A 265 2.16 8.04 -12.29
CA ILE A 265 2.45 8.86 -13.46
C ILE A 265 1.83 8.24 -14.71
N ASP A 266 2.02 6.93 -14.91
CA ASP A 266 1.51 6.21 -16.07
C ASP A 266 0.18 5.53 -15.73
N ILE A 267 -0.89 6.32 -15.62
CA ILE A 267 -2.20 5.85 -15.17
C ILE A 267 -2.84 4.83 -16.11
N ASP A 268 -2.54 4.89 -17.42
CA ASP A 268 -3.06 3.97 -18.43
C ASP A 268 -2.26 2.66 -18.54
N SER A 269 -1.17 2.50 -17.78
CA SER A 269 -0.33 1.30 -17.79
C SER A 269 -0.85 0.16 -16.92
N TYR A 270 -1.93 0.39 -16.18
CA TYR A 270 -2.52 -0.63 -15.31
C TYR A 270 -4.04 -0.58 -15.31
N SER A 271 -4.62 -1.69 -14.93
CA SER A 271 -6.06 -1.82 -14.76
C SER A 271 -6.42 -2.39 -13.40
N VAL A 272 -7.57 -2.00 -12.90
CA VAL A 272 -8.13 -2.45 -11.62
C VAL A 272 -9.49 -3.06 -11.88
N VAL A 273 -9.64 -4.34 -11.58
CA VAL A 273 -10.83 -5.09 -11.97
C VAL A 273 -11.39 -5.85 -10.78
N LYS A 274 -12.71 -5.76 -10.60
CA LYS A 274 -13.43 -6.56 -9.61
C LYS A 274 -13.83 -7.89 -10.23
N VAL A 275 -13.29 -8.98 -9.68
CA VAL A 275 -13.42 -10.34 -10.22
C VAL A 275 -14.21 -11.29 -9.31
N ALA A 276 -14.45 -10.90 -8.05
CA ALA A 276 -15.20 -11.71 -7.07
C ALA A 276 -16.26 -10.90 -6.33
#